data_867f82087eb9bfc42fedb61dd0e51157
#
_entry.id   867f82087eb9bfc42fedb61dd0e51157
#
_cell.length_a   1.000
_cell.length_b   1.000
_cell.length_c   1.000
_cell.angle_alpha   90.00
_cell.angle_beta   90.00
_cell.angle_gamma   90.00
#
_symmetry.space_group_name_H-M   'P 1'
#
loop_
_entity.id
_entity.type
_entity.pdbx_description
1 polymer ?
#
loop_
_entity_poly.entity_id
_entity_poly.type
_entity_poly.pdbx_seq_one_letter_code
_entity_poly.pdbx_strand_id
1 'polypeptide(L)'
;MAIRPENHITGDKAIRKIADRLIPEEWTISIPDSDYGLDMLIEVVKDNSTTGRFFFIQSKGTLEHSNNGSITYSIDVTKLKDYSSIKLPVLFVLYSKSDNKFWGRWMNIMYDTLSDVQKSQKNVTLHFNDKNEIDQDYLLSIGDSIEISLTNRISIVGQQVSALYERVHNQTIKIAKQLIGLDITEDNCLTCKSIEIMYDGTPEDGLAIICKDNLKIQIPIKLESRDVLYYPFISREECPICLLDLCYVIAMFGSQLSEKCLDYTLTFIDERVINYIPNDICFEFINRLPIEKLLKLNNFFKVAVQQNRNEIVQAILMQVFLCSIKRNDFKTLYKELIRYYLAYGDENVLKGNFLYNLANSMREESYHEAFSLYMKALKYEPTYKERYYWWQEVASVLYITEHYNFATNFYRKSRDLNPQLCRQDIDTLISDCLVCQGRLLEAQVEEKHYIDTQEKLPASIRLKMIITDMMTTQNVDKFDRKHWYNLGITASQNNNFSEALSCFLFSWRLYDGDVEALAIAFIQAFNLYDMKMALLILMVIRECFQEQGYKYLVSILLSNGLNEKTEEMIDFIQMVLYQKDTNTNIV
;
A
#
# COMPACT_ATOMS: atom_id res chain seq x y z
N MET A 1 -17.19 -27.75 56.10
CA MET A 1 -17.28 -27.12 54.77
C MET A 1 -16.09 -26.17 54.65
N ALA A 2 -15.27 -26.32 53.62
CA ALA A 2 -14.17 -25.38 53.39
C ALA A 2 -14.76 -24.07 52.85
N ILE A 3 -14.53 -22.97 53.52
CA ILE A 3 -14.96 -21.63 53.09
C ILE A 3 -13.96 -21.19 52.00
N ARG A 4 -14.45 -20.95 50.79
CA ARG A 4 -13.62 -20.42 49.72
C ARG A 4 -13.30 -18.95 49.98
N PRO A 5 -12.00 -18.54 50.02
CA PRO A 5 -11.63 -17.16 50.26
C PRO A 5 -12.24 -16.21 49.23
N GLU A 6 -12.67 -15.02 49.67
CA GLU A 6 -13.36 -14.03 48.79
C GLU A 6 -12.48 -13.57 47.64
N ASN A 7 -11.17 -13.50 47.84
CA ASN A 7 -10.18 -13.17 46.79
C ASN A 7 -10.18 -14.18 45.62
N HIS A 8 -10.35 -15.47 45.93
CA HIS A 8 -10.48 -16.51 44.86
C HIS A 8 -11.77 -16.38 44.10
N ILE A 9 -12.89 -16.03 44.77
CA ILE A 9 -14.18 -15.80 44.12
C ILE A 9 -14.11 -14.58 43.20
N THR A 10 -13.42 -13.53 43.60
CA THR A 10 -13.27 -12.30 42.81
C THR A 10 -12.36 -12.52 41.61
N GLY A 11 -11.27 -13.31 41.76
CA GLY A 11 -10.40 -13.70 40.64
C GLY A 11 -11.13 -14.50 39.58
N ASP A 12 -11.86 -15.56 39.97
CA ASP A 12 -12.65 -16.38 38.99
C ASP A 12 -13.74 -15.54 38.30
N LYS A 13 -14.33 -14.57 39.01
CA LYS A 13 -15.30 -13.66 38.40
C LYS A 13 -14.65 -12.73 37.38
N ALA A 14 -13.42 -12.26 37.66
CA ALA A 14 -12.68 -11.42 36.74
C ALA A 14 -12.44 -12.17 35.41
N ILE A 15 -11.91 -13.40 35.47
CA ILE A 15 -11.66 -14.25 34.28
C ILE A 15 -12.96 -14.41 33.45
N ARG A 16 -14.07 -14.78 34.09
CA ARG A 16 -15.34 -14.95 33.39
C ARG A 16 -15.86 -13.65 32.77
N LYS A 17 -15.73 -12.52 33.47
CA LYS A 17 -16.18 -11.22 32.98
C LYS A 17 -15.33 -10.70 31.84
N ILE A 18 -14.03 -10.95 31.89
CA ILE A 18 -13.12 -10.62 30.79
C ILE A 18 -13.48 -11.44 29.55
N ALA A 19 -13.65 -12.75 29.68
CA ALA A 19 -14.02 -13.61 28.58
C ALA A 19 -15.41 -13.26 27.97
N ASP A 20 -16.37 -12.88 28.81
CA ASP A 20 -17.77 -12.63 28.41
C ASP A 20 -18.01 -11.23 27.86
N ARG A 21 -17.22 -10.23 28.25
CA ARG A 21 -17.54 -8.81 27.99
C ARG A 21 -16.41 -8.00 27.41
N LEU A 22 -15.17 -8.44 27.53
CA LEU A 22 -14.00 -7.71 27.05
C LEU A 22 -13.47 -8.31 25.74
N ILE A 23 -13.43 -9.64 25.64
CA ILE A 23 -12.93 -10.29 24.43
C ILE A 23 -14.01 -10.30 23.34
N PRO A 24 -13.71 -9.88 22.09
CA PRO A 24 -14.63 -10.01 20.96
C PRO A 24 -15.10 -11.47 20.78
N GLU A 25 -16.38 -11.67 20.49
CA GLU A 25 -16.98 -13.01 20.36
C GLU A 25 -16.32 -13.86 19.28
N GLU A 26 -15.79 -13.23 18.25
CA GLU A 26 -15.11 -13.89 17.14
C GLU A 26 -13.71 -14.41 17.51
N TRP A 27 -13.10 -13.89 18.59
CA TRP A 27 -11.74 -14.24 18.98
C TRP A 27 -11.70 -15.54 19.78
N THR A 28 -10.64 -16.30 19.58
CA THR A 28 -10.47 -17.59 20.27
C THR A 28 -9.83 -17.39 21.66
N ILE A 29 -10.41 -18.02 22.66
CA ILE A 29 -9.93 -18.00 24.04
C ILE A 29 -9.47 -19.39 24.44
N SER A 30 -8.23 -19.52 24.89
CA SER A 30 -7.68 -20.72 25.51
C SER A 30 -7.29 -20.42 26.96
N ILE A 31 -7.84 -21.18 27.88
CA ILE A 31 -7.52 -21.07 29.32
C ILE A 31 -6.51 -22.19 29.65
N PRO A 32 -5.27 -21.87 30.06
CA PRO A 32 -4.28 -22.88 30.44
C PRO A 32 -4.70 -23.68 31.68
N ASP A 33 -4.49 -24.99 31.65
CA ASP A 33 -4.82 -25.89 32.78
C ASP A 33 -3.93 -25.67 34.02
N SER A 34 -2.76 -25.04 33.85
CA SER A 34 -1.79 -24.81 34.91
C SER A 34 -1.54 -23.31 35.09
N ASP A 35 -1.56 -22.86 36.36
CA ASP A 35 -1.35 -21.47 36.75
C ASP A 35 0.15 -21.11 36.70
N TYR A 36 0.62 -20.72 35.51
CA TYR A 36 1.95 -20.10 35.33
C TYR A 36 1.90 -18.58 35.43
N GLY A 37 0.87 -18.01 36.06
CA GLY A 37 0.69 -16.58 36.17
C GLY A 37 0.12 -15.90 34.96
N LEU A 38 -0.42 -16.69 33.99
CA LEU A 38 -1.14 -16.22 32.80
C LEU A 38 -2.49 -16.92 32.76
N ASP A 39 -3.57 -16.14 32.72
CA ASP A 39 -4.94 -16.68 32.88
C ASP A 39 -5.59 -17.07 31.56
N MET A 40 -5.26 -16.41 30.45
CA MET A 40 -5.83 -16.70 29.13
C MET A 40 -4.81 -16.47 28.00
N LEU A 41 -4.89 -17.28 26.97
CA LEU A 41 -4.26 -17.03 25.67
C LEU A 41 -5.37 -16.68 24.67
N ILE A 42 -5.22 -15.53 24.02
CA ILE A 42 -6.17 -15.01 23.04
C ILE A 42 -5.55 -15.08 21.65
N GLU A 43 -6.31 -15.59 20.69
CA GLU A 43 -5.99 -15.53 19.27
C GLU A 43 -6.93 -14.54 18.58
N VAL A 44 -6.36 -13.59 17.87
CA VAL A 44 -7.12 -12.60 17.09
C VAL A 44 -7.67 -13.27 15.84
N VAL A 45 -8.98 -13.19 15.63
CA VAL A 45 -9.68 -13.65 14.44
C VAL A 45 -10.20 -12.44 13.67
N LYS A 46 -10.08 -12.45 12.35
CA LYS A 46 -10.56 -11.40 11.46
C LYS A 46 -11.26 -12.02 10.27
N ASP A 47 -12.44 -11.53 9.94
CA ASP A 47 -13.26 -12.01 8.81
C ASP A 47 -13.45 -13.55 8.85
N ASN A 48 -13.74 -14.09 10.03
CA ASN A 48 -13.87 -15.54 10.32
C ASN A 48 -12.62 -16.38 10.04
N SER A 49 -11.44 -15.74 9.94
CA SER A 49 -10.17 -16.43 9.72
C SER A 49 -9.21 -16.17 10.88
N THR A 50 -8.52 -17.21 11.35
CA THR A 50 -7.46 -17.07 12.34
C THR A 50 -6.30 -16.26 11.75
N THR A 51 -5.77 -15.30 12.51
CA THR A 51 -4.68 -14.43 12.04
C THR A 51 -3.29 -14.91 12.41
N GLY A 52 -3.20 -15.92 13.30
CA GLY A 52 -1.94 -16.34 13.92
C GLY A 52 -1.36 -15.33 14.91
N ARG A 53 -2.13 -14.32 15.29
CA ARG A 53 -1.73 -13.29 16.27
C ARG A 53 -2.24 -13.66 17.65
N PHE A 54 -1.31 -13.81 18.58
CA PHE A 54 -1.61 -14.25 19.93
C PHE A 54 -1.13 -13.24 20.97
N PHE A 55 -1.85 -13.13 22.06
CA PHE A 55 -1.40 -12.44 23.27
C PHE A 55 -1.96 -13.12 24.51
N PHE A 56 -1.27 -12.92 25.63
CA PHE A 56 -1.72 -13.41 26.93
C PHE A 56 -2.50 -12.35 27.70
N ILE A 57 -3.47 -12.79 28.48
CA ILE A 57 -4.11 -11.97 29.50
C ILE A 57 -3.75 -12.51 30.87
N GLN A 58 -3.28 -11.59 31.74
CA GLN A 58 -3.22 -11.79 33.17
C GLN A 58 -4.32 -10.97 33.81
N SER A 59 -5.26 -11.62 34.47
CA SER A 59 -6.40 -10.98 35.08
C SER A 59 -6.24 -10.80 36.60
N LYS A 60 -6.77 -9.72 37.11
CA LYS A 60 -6.96 -9.50 38.55
C LYS A 60 -8.32 -8.86 38.79
N GLY A 61 -8.96 -9.26 39.89
CA GLY A 61 -10.21 -8.67 40.32
C GLY A 61 -10.04 -7.89 41.62
N THR A 62 -10.70 -6.76 41.74
CA THR A 62 -10.76 -5.95 42.93
C THR A 62 -12.21 -5.58 43.28
N LEU A 63 -12.42 -5.30 44.57
CA LEU A 63 -13.67 -4.73 45.10
C LEU A 63 -13.60 -3.21 45.23
N GLU A 64 -12.42 -2.63 45.00
CA GLU A 64 -12.21 -1.20 45.16
C GLU A 64 -12.97 -0.43 44.06
N HIS A 65 -13.50 0.74 44.46
CA HIS A 65 -14.01 1.73 43.52
C HIS A 65 -12.86 2.58 42.99
N SER A 66 -12.99 2.97 41.73
CA SER A 66 -12.10 4.01 41.18
C SER A 66 -12.38 5.34 41.89
N ASN A 67 -11.30 6.01 42.27
CA ASN A 67 -11.40 7.33 42.89
C ASN A 67 -10.97 8.39 41.86
N ASN A 68 -11.89 9.27 41.49
CA ASN A 68 -11.68 10.25 40.41
C ASN A 68 -11.17 9.63 39.09
N GLY A 69 -11.72 8.47 38.68
CA GLY A 69 -11.31 7.78 37.47
C GLY A 69 -9.95 7.05 37.56
N SER A 70 -9.36 6.95 38.74
CA SER A 70 -8.11 6.23 38.94
C SER A 70 -8.27 5.08 39.92
N ILE A 71 -7.56 3.97 39.65
CA ILE A 71 -7.47 2.80 40.54
C ILE A 71 -6.04 2.30 40.56
N THR A 72 -5.64 1.67 41.67
CA THR A 72 -4.27 1.18 41.85
C THR A 72 -4.25 -0.31 42.11
N TYR A 73 -3.16 -0.96 41.73
CA TYR A 73 -2.92 -2.37 42.02
C TYR A 73 -1.45 -2.62 42.38
N SER A 74 -1.21 -3.31 43.50
CA SER A 74 0.14 -3.68 43.91
C SER A 74 0.54 -5.01 43.29
N ILE A 75 1.68 -5.04 42.60
CA ILE A 75 2.20 -6.23 41.90
C ILE A 75 3.63 -6.54 42.38
N ASP A 76 3.96 -7.84 42.44
CA ASP A 76 5.31 -8.30 42.76
C ASP A 76 6.27 -7.99 41.59
N VAL A 77 7.43 -7.41 41.92
CA VAL A 77 8.47 -7.02 40.96
C VAL A 77 9.01 -8.24 40.19
N THR A 78 9.08 -9.41 40.84
CA THR A 78 9.54 -10.64 40.18
C THR A 78 8.57 -11.06 39.05
N LYS A 79 7.27 -10.89 39.25
CA LYS A 79 6.27 -11.14 38.18
C LYS A 79 6.41 -10.20 37.00
N LEU A 80 6.72 -8.92 37.24
CA LEU A 80 6.99 -8.00 36.14
C LEU A 80 8.23 -8.40 35.34
N LYS A 81 9.26 -8.89 36.04
CA LYS A 81 10.46 -9.44 35.40
C LYS A 81 10.13 -10.69 34.57
N ASP A 82 9.28 -11.58 35.09
CA ASP A 82 8.83 -12.77 34.36
C ASP A 82 8.06 -12.40 33.10
N TYR A 83 7.13 -11.43 33.17
CA TYR A 83 6.40 -10.94 32.01
C TYR A 83 7.30 -10.31 30.95
N SER A 84 8.37 -9.63 31.36
CA SER A 84 9.34 -9.07 30.41
C SER A 84 10.13 -10.14 29.64
N SER A 85 10.21 -11.36 30.17
CA SER A 85 10.87 -12.49 29.50
C SER A 85 9.97 -13.21 28.49
N ILE A 86 8.66 -12.98 28.52
CA ILE A 86 7.69 -13.62 27.62
C ILE A 86 7.73 -12.95 26.25
N LYS A 87 7.89 -13.75 25.20
CA LYS A 87 7.97 -13.24 23.81
C LYS A 87 6.62 -12.76 23.25
N LEU A 88 5.51 -13.33 23.72
CA LEU A 88 4.19 -12.88 23.34
C LEU A 88 3.77 -11.67 24.17
N PRO A 89 2.95 -10.77 23.62
CA PRO A 89 2.39 -9.66 24.40
C PRO A 89 1.59 -10.15 25.61
N VAL A 90 1.75 -9.49 26.76
CA VAL A 90 1.01 -9.79 27.98
C VAL A 90 0.21 -8.56 28.39
N LEU A 91 -1.11 -8.65 28.27
CA LEU A 91 -2.05 -7.62 28.74
C LEU A 91 -2.48 -7.95 30.17
N PHE A 92 -2.12 -7.08 31.11
CA PHE A 92 -2.66 -7.14 32.48
C PHE A 92 -4.01 -6.43 32.50
N VAL A 93 -5.04 -7.13 32.97
CA VAL A 93 -6.40 -6.60 33.05
C VAL A 93 -6.86 -6.60 34.50
N LEU A 94 -7.16 -5.40 35.03
CA LEU A 94 -7.76 -5.21 36.33
C LEU A 94 -9.27 -5.00 36.18
N TYR A 95 -10.07 -5.90 36.75
CA TYR A 95 -11.52 -5.76 36.80
C TYR A 95 -11.97 -5.25 38.18
N SER A 96 -12.61 -4.09 38.23
CA SER A 96 -13.33 -3.62 39.42
C SER A 96 -14.76 -4.15 39.40
N LYS A 97 -15.08 -4.97 40.37
CA LYS A 97 -16.44 -5.48 40.53
C LYS A 97 -17.42 -4.37 40.91
N SER A 98 -16.95 -3.37 41.67
CA SER A 98 -17.76 -2.26 42.16
C SER A 98 -18.13 -1.28 41.06
N ASP A 99 -17.21 -0.96 40.14
CA ASP A 99 -17.45 -0.06 39.00
C ASP A 99 -17.92 -0.83 37.77
N ASN A 100 -17.75 -2.16 37.77
CA ASN A 100 -18.02 -3.03 36.64
C ASN A 100 -17.26 -2.62 35.36
N LYS A 101 -16.00 -2.17 35.53
CA LYS A 101 -15.09 -1.65 34.51
C LYS A 101 -13.81 -2.45 34.45
N PHE A 102 -13.13 -2.36 33.29
CA PHE A 102 -11.84 -2.97 33.04
C PHE A 102 -10.79 -1.90 32.79
N TRP A 103 -9.59 -2.09 33.36
CA TRP A 103 -8.39 -1.32 33.06
C TRP A 103 -7.29 -2.24 32.57
N GLY A 104 -6.58 -1.85 31.51
CA GLY A 104 -5.54 -2.65 30.88
C GLY A 104 -4.19 -1.95 30.81
N ARG A 105 -3.11 -2.72 30.97
CA ARG A 105 -1.73 -2.27 30.70
C ARG A 105 -0.91 -3.42 30.14
N TRP A 106 -0.06 -3.13 29.16
CA TRP A 106 0.87 -4.10 28.59
C TRP A 106 2.12 -4.24 29.48
N MET A 107 2.46 -5.49 29.84
CA MET A 107 3.43 -5.78 30.91
C MET A 107 4.85 -6.07 30.43
N ASN A 108 5.04 -6.39 29.15
CA ASN A 108 6.34 -6.87 28.65
C ASN A 108 7.52 -5.92 28.90
N ILE A 109 7.26 -4.64 29.03
CA ILE A 109 8.29 -3.60 29.23
C ILE A 109 8.23 -2.92 30.61
N MET A 110 7.23 -3.27 31.42
CA MET A 110 7.01 -2.60 32.70
C MET A 110 8.19 -2.73 33.67
N TYR A 111 8.85 -3.90 33.68
CA TYR A 111 10.02 -4.10 34.52
C TYR A 111 11.18 -3.16 34.17
N ASP A 112 11.38 -2.93 32.85
CA ASP A 112 12.47 -2.09 32.36
C ASP A 112 12.24 -0.60 32.65
N THR A 113 10.96 -0.19 32.80
CA THR A 113 10.61 1.20 33.15
C THR A 113 10.79 1.52 34.64
N LEU A 114 11.01 0.51 35.49
CA LEU A 114 11.22 0.71 36.92
C LEU A 114 12.60 1.30 37.18
N SER A 115 12.67 2.25 38.13
CA SER A 115 13.94 2.71 38.67
C SER A 115 14.66 1.61 39.49
N ASP A 116 15.96 1.72 39.67
CA ASP A 116 16.72 0.74 40.46
C ASP A 116 16.19 0.60 41.90
N VAL A 117 15.69 1.69 42.47
CA VAL A 117 15.03 1.67 43.79
C VAL A 117 13.75 0.83 43.74
N GLN A 118 12.94 0.99 42.70
CA GLN A 118 11.71 0.20 42.53
C GLN A 118 12.03 -1.28 42.25
N LYS A 119 13.06 -1.57 41.43
CA LYS A 119 13.51 -2.95 41.14
C LYS A 119 14.01 -3.68 42.42
N SER A 120 14.49 -2.95 43.43
CA SER A 120 14.90 -3.53 44.69
C SER A 120 13.74 -3.77 45.68
N GLN A 121 12.55 -3.27 45.42
CA GLN A 121 11.36 -3.49 46.24
C GLN A 121 10.74 -4.85 45.97
N LYS A 122 9.98 -5.37 46.93
CA LYS A 122 9.20 -6.59 46.73
C LYS A 122 8.02 -6.36 45.82
N ASN A 123 7.31 -5.24 45.98
CA ASN A 123 6.12 -4.89 45.24
C ASN A 123 6.22 -3.44 44.75
N VAL A 124 5.59 -3.19 43.61
CA VAL A 124 5.36 -1.84 43.06
C VAL A 124 3.88 -1.62 42.83
N THR A 125 3.44 -0.37 42.90
CA THR A 125 2.04 0.00 42.68
C THR A 125 1.86 0.45 41.23
N LEU A 126 1.00 -0.27 40.49
CA LEU A 126 0.53 0.15 39.20
C LEU A 126 -0.61 1.14 39.36
N HIS A 127 -0.56 2.24 38.62
CA HIS A 127 -1.60 3.26 38.60
C HIS A 127 -2.37 3.16 37.27
N PHE A 128 -3.67 3.05 37.34
CA PHE A 128 -4.58 3.07 36.20
C PHE A 128 -5.44 4.32 36.31
N ASN A 129 -5.63 5.00 35.20
CA ASN A 129 -6.48 6.18 35.05
C ASN A 129 -7.50 5.96 33.93
N ASP A 130 -8.34 6.94 33.64
CA ASP A 130 -9.36 6.84 32.59
C ASP A 130 -8.81 6.43 31.21
N LYS A 131 -7.54 6.73 30.94
CA LYS A 131 -6.87 6.35 29.69
C LYS A 131 -6.48 4.87 29.63
N ASN A 132 -6.48 4.20 30.76
CA ASN A 132 -6.24 2.77 30.85
C ASN A 132 -7.55 1.98 30.92
N GLU A 133 -8.70 2.63 30.92
CA GLU A 133 -10.00 1.95 30.78
C GLU A 133 -10.07 1.30 29.42
N ILE A 134 -10.41 0.01 29.38
CA ILE A 134 -10.47 -0.79 28.16
C ILE A 134 -11.83 -1.47 28.04
N ASP A 135 -12.27 -1.63 26.81
CA ASP A 135 -13.51 -2.32 26.45
C ASP A 135 -13.27 -3.20 25.19
N GLN A 136 -14.33 -3.75 24.65
CA GLN A 136 -14.26 -4.59 23.47
C GLN A 136 -13.85 -3.81 22.22
N ASP A 137 -14.30 -2.56 22.08
CA ASP A 137 -13.95 -1.70 20.93
C ASP A 137 -12.46 -1.36 20.95
N TYR A 138 -11.91 -1.16 22.15
CA TYR A 138 -10.46 -1.02 22.32
C TYR A 138 -9.71 -2.22 21.78
N LEU A 139 -10.09 -3.46 22.16
CA LEU A 139 -9.42 -4.67 21.69
C LEU A 139 -9.54 -4.85 20.18
N LEU A 140 -10.71 -4.59 19.61
CA LEU A 140 -10.92 -4.62 18.16
C LEU A 140 -10.02 -3.62 17.43
N SER A 141 -9.88 -2.41 17.97
CA SER A 141 -9.03 -1.37 17.38
C SER A 141 -7.55 -1.72 17.32
N ILE A 142 -7.07 -2.51 18.28
CA ILE A 142 -5.66 -2.91 18.38
C ILE A 142 -5.37 -4.28 17.76
N GLY A 143 -6.40 -5.09 17.45
CA GLY A 143 -6.25 -6.47 16.98
C GLY A 143 -5.27 -6.61 15.81
N ASP A 144 -5.31 -5.70 14.84
CA ASP A 144 -4.40 -5.70 13.69
C ASP A 144 -2.96 -5.29 14.04
N SER A 145 -2.77 -4.63 15.18
CA SER A 145 -1.48 -4.05 15.59
C SER A 145 -0.79 -4.78 16.74
N ILE A 146 -1.46 -5.72 17.42
CA ILE A 146 -0.94 -6.39 18.62
C ILE A 146 0.43 -7.00 18.38
N GLU A 147 0.58 -7.83 17.37
CA GLU A 147 1.85 -8.49 17.06
C GLU A 147 2.89 -7.53 16.51
N ILE A 148 2.51 -6.70 15.55
CA ILE A 148 3.39 -5.73 14.88
C ILE A 148 3.88 -4.68 15.88
N SER A 149 3.00 -4.23 16.79
CA SER A 149 3.29 -3.16 17.73
C SER A 149 4.16 -3.62 18.90
N LEU A 150 3.91 -4.81 19.44
CA LEU A 150 4.58 -5.27 20.66
C LEU A 150 5.77 -6.20 20.38
N THR A 151 5.64 -7.12 19.43
CA THR A 151 6.73 -8.05 19.08
C THR A 151 7.86 -7.32 18.37
N ASN A 152 7.57 -6.43 17.45
CA ASN A 152 8.59 -5.59 16.83
C ASN A 152 9.22 -4.60 17.80
N ARG A 153 8.47 -4.08 18.77
CA ARG A 153 9.02 -3.18 19.81
C ARG A 153 9.97 -3.91 20.75
N ILE A 154 9.64 -5.12 21.19
CA ILE A 154 10.49 -5.92 22.08
C ILE A 154 11.73 -6.42 21.35
N SER A 155 11.62 -6.86 20.09
CA SER A 155 12.77 -7.30 19.28
C SER A 155 13.64 -6.13 18.81
N ILE A 156 13.04 -4.98 18.51
CA ILE A 156 13.76 -3.77 18.11
C ILE A 156 14.55 -3.19 19.31
N VAL A 157 13.94 -3.09 20.48
CA VAL A 157 14.63 -2.63 21.69
C VAL A 157 15.71 -3.62 22.14
N GLY A 158 15.52 -4.93 21.92
CA GLY A 158 16.46 -5.96 22.36
C GLY A 158 17.72 -6.13 21.52
N GLN A 159 17.62 -6.20 20.20
CA GLN A 159 18.76 -6.55 19.34
C GLN A 159 18.97 -5.64 18.13
N GLN A 160 17.94 -5.23 17.43
CA GLN A 160 18.09 -4.41 16.23
C GLN A 160 18.33 -2.94 16.53
N VAL A 161 17.74 -2.42 17.60
CA VAL A 161 17.96 -1.03 18.02
C VAL A 161 19.37 -0.86 18.59
N SER A 162 19.88 -1.80 19.36
CA SER A 162 21.25 -1.70 19.86
C SER A 162 22.29 -1.76 18.74
N ALA A 163 22.14 -2.66 17.77
CA ALA A 163 23.07 -2.75 16.63
C ALA A 163 22.99 -1.55 15.67
N LEU A 164 21.80 -1.07 15.38
CA LEU A 164 21.60 0.15 14.59
C LEU A 164 21.98 1.40 15.37
N TYR A 165 21.73 1.42 16.67
CA TYR A 165 22.13 2.49 17.58
C TYR A 165 23.64 2.62 17.68
N GLU A 166 24.37 1.54 17.88
CA GLU A 166 25.84 1.57 17.87
C GLU A 166 26.38 2.10 16.53
N ARG A 167 25.77 1.73 15.40
CA ARG A 167 26.15 2.24 14.09
C ARG A 167 25.85 3.74 13.93
N VAL A 168 24.67 4.18 14.33
CA VAL A 168 24.29 5.60 14.31
C VAL A 168 25.11 6.39 15.30
N HIS A 169 25.33 5.87 16.49
CA HIS A 169 26.14 6.51 17.53
C HIS A 169 27.58 6.75 17.06
N ASN A 170 28.24 5.76 16.46
CA ASN A 170 29.58 5.92 15.91
C ASN A 170 29.63 6.94 14.77
N GLN A 171 28.63 6.99 13.93
CA GLN A 171 28.51 8.01 12.88
C GLN A 171 28.18 9.38 13.46
N THR A 172 27.27 9.46 14.45
CA THR A 172 26.92 10.68 15.16
C THR A 172 28.11 11.32 15.85
N ILE A 173 28.98 10.52 16.47
CA ILE A 173 30.27 10.98 17.02
C ILE A 173 31.15 11.59 15.93
N LYS A 174 31.29 10.87 14.83
CA LYS A 174 32.12 11.32 13.70
C LYS A 174 31.62 12.63 13.09
N ILE A 175 30.32 12.77 13.02
CA ILE A 175 29.62 13.95 12.54
C ILE A 175 29.71 15.11 13.54
N ALA A 176 29.51 14.85 14.81
CA ALA A 176 29.65 15.84 15.88
C ALA A 176 31.08 16.42 15.91
N LYS A 177 32.10 15.58 15.78
CA LYS A 177 33.49 16.02 15.64
C LYS A 177 33.72 16.94 14.43
N GLN A 178 33.08 16.63 13.32
CA GLN A 178 33.19 17.46 12.09
C GLN A 178 32.41 18.78 12.17
N LEU A 179 31.22 18.75 12.82
CA LEU A 179 30.33 19.91 12.91
C LEU A 179 30.75 20.93 13.95
N ILE A 180 31.19 20.47 15.09
CA ILE A 180 31.39 21.32 16.28
C ILE A 180 32.86 21.72 16.42
N GLY A 181 33.76 21.05 15.65
CA GLY A 181 35.21 21.30 15.76
C GLY A 181 35.77 20.94 17.14
N LEU A 182 35.01 20.27 17.97
CA LEU A 182 35.39 19.82 19.29
C LEU A 182 35.96 18.41 19.21
N ASP A 183 37.11 18.20 19.84
CA ASP A 183 37.63 16.87 20.16
C ASP A 183 36.73 16.26 21.24
N ILE A 184 35.60 15.71 20.83
CA ILE A 184 34.75 14.95 21.74
C ILE A 184 35.52 13.65 21.99
N THR A 185 36.05 13.49 23.18
CA THR A 185 36.70 12.26 23.60
C THR A 185 35.67 11.14 23.63
N GLU A 186 36.08 9.91 23.31
CA GLU A 186 35.22 8.73 23.36
C GLU A 186 34.51 8.59 24.72
N ASP A 187 35.09 9.05 25.79
CA ASP A 187 34.50 9.02 27.14
C ASP A 187 33.30 9.95 27.31
N ASN A 188 33.29 11.13 26.71
CA ASN A 188 32.11 12.04 26.76
C ASN A 188 30.94 11.53 25.91
N CYS A 189 31.21 10.71 24.90
CA CYS A 189 30.18 10.09 24.12
C CYS A 189 29.73 8.73 24.67
N LEU A 190 30.53 8.09 25.50
CA LEU A 190 30.17 6.86 26.22
C LEU A 190 29.12 7.09 27.30
N THR A 191 29.01 8.31 27.83
CA THR A 191 27.89 8.72 28.70
C THR A 191 26.58 8.84 27.94
N CYS A 192 26.61 8.94 26.62
CA CYS A 192 25.43 8.81 25.73
C CYS A 192 24.96 7.37 25.53
N LYS A 193 25.44 6.39 26.30
CA LYS A 193 25.11 4.96 26.15
C LYS A 193 23.66 4.59 26.45
N SER A 194 22.86 5.48 26.95
CA SER A 194 21.47 5.21 27.23
C SER A 194 20.51 6.07 26.42
N ILE A 195 20.36 5.76 25.14
CA ILE A 195 19.03 5.97 24.58
C ILE A 195 18.19 4.82 25.11
N GLU A 196 17.57 5.06 26.24
CA GLU A 196 16.52 4.18 26.71
C GLU A 196 15.23 4.62 26.02
N ILE A 197 14.77 3.82 25.08
CA ILE A 197 13.41 3.93 24.58
C ILE A 197 12.53 3.20 25.58
N MET A 198 11.99 3.92 26.51
CA MET A 198 11.05 3.38 27.48
C MET A 198 9.62 3.55 26.96
N TYR A 199 8.85 2.48 27.04
CA TYR A 199 7.41 2.52 26.78
C TYR A 199 6.68 2.50 28.10
N ASP A 200 5.86 3.51 28.35
CA ASP A 200 4.91 3.52 29.44
C ASP A 200 3.48 3.56 28.85
N GLY A 201 2.65 2.61 29.25
CA GLY A 201 1.25 2.61 28.89
C GLY A 201 0.81 1.53 27.89
N THR A 202 -0.37 1.73 27.31
CA THR A 202 -0.96 0.89 26.28
C THR A 202 -0.35 1.23 24.90
N PRO A 203 -0.58 0.43 23.84
CA PRO A 203 -0.16 0.79 22.47
C PRO A 203 -0.70 2.14 22.00
N GLU A 204 -1.85 2.60 22.53
CA GLU A 204 -2.41 3.91 22.22
C GLU A 204 -1.84 5.01 23.13
N ASP A 205 -1.47 4.64 24.36
CA ASP A 205 -0.91 5.53 25.38
C ASP A 205 0.60 5.37 25.51
N GLY A 206 1.23 4.66 24.59
CA GLY A 206 2.66 4.43 24.62
C GLY A 206 3.43 5.75 24.52
N LEU A 207 4.37 5.93 25.42
CA LEU A 207 5.29 7.04 25.43
C LEU A 207 6.69 6.49 25.17
N ALA A 208 7.32 6.87 24.07
CA ALA A 208 8.73 6.63 23.87
C ALA A 208 9.51 7.76 24.58
N ILE A 209 10.32 7.39 25.53
CA ILE A 209 11.17 8.31 26.25
C ILE A 209 12.60 8.08 25.78
N ILE A 210 13.18 9.08 25.15
CA ILE A 210 14.57 9.08 24.75
C ILE A 210 15.32 9.91 25.79
N CYS A 211 16.17 9.28 26.56
CA CYS A 211 17.01 9.94 27.54
C CYS A 211 18.43 10.03 27.02
N LYS A 212 19.00 11.25 27.04
CA LYS A 212 20.39 11.52 26.73
C LYS A 212 20.89 12.58 27.72
N ASP A 213 21.73 12.20 28.63
CA ASP A 213 22.23 13.08 29.70
C ASP A 213 21.09 13.81 30.42
N ASN A 214 20.99 15.12 30.25
CA ASN A 214 19.92 15.95 30.81
C ASN A 214 18.78 16.19 29.82
N LEU A 215 18.84 15.63 28.61
CA LEU A 215 17.81 15.76 27.60
C LEU A 215 16.88 14.56 27.67
N LYS A 216 15.61 14.82 27.93
CA LYS A 216 14.54 13.83 27.92
C LYS A 216 13.53 14.22 26.85
N ILE A 217 13.47 13.44 25.78
CA ILE A 217 12.47 13.62 24.73
C ILE A 217 11.37 12.61 24.95
N GLN A 218 10.15 13.07 25.14
CA GLN A 218 8.97 12.23 25.26
C GLN A 218 8.18 12.29 23.96
N ILE A 219 8.07 11.15 23.28
CA ILE A 219 7.38 11.04 22.02
C ILE A 219 6.12 10.19 22.22
N PRO A 220 4.91 10.77 22.17
CA PRO A 220 3.68 9.99 22.25
C PRO A 220 3.55 9.13 21.00
N ILE A 221 3.28 7.85 21.21
CA ILE A 221 3.07 6.87 20.15
C ILE A 221 1.57 6.75 19.91
N LYS A 222 1.12 6.94 18.67
CA LYS A 222 -0.29 6.84 18.25
C LYS A 222 -1.29 7.76 18.99
N LEU A 223 -0.88 8.86 19.56
CA LEU A 223 -1.81 9.72 20.26
C LEU A 223 -2.17 10.96 19.46
N GLU A 224 -3.45 11.14 19.24
CA GLU A 224 -4.02 12.32 18.60
C GLU A 224 -3.95 13.58 19.50
N SER A 225 -3.70 13.43 20.81
CA SER A 225 -3.93 14.48 21.79
C SER A 225 -2.77 14.88 22.70
N ARG A 226 -1.61 14.25 22.60
CA ARG A 226 -0.47 14.61 23.48
C ARG A 226 0.56 15.46 22.75
N ASP A 227 0.89 16.58 23.37
CA ASP A 227 1.99 17.42 22.90
C ASP A 227 3.33 16.72 23.17
N VAL A 228 4.24 16.82 22.20
CA VAL A 228 5.62 16.43 22.38
C VAL A 228 6.24 17.39 23.41
N LEU A 229 6.64 16.85 24.55
CA LEU A 229 7.31 17.65 25.57
C LEU A 229 8.79 17.69 25.21
N TYR A 230 9.24 18.82 24.69
CA TYR A 230 10.66 19.11 24.51
C TYR A 230 11.20 19.78 25.73
N TYR A 231 12.26 19.22 26.26
CA TYR A 231 13.16 20.01 27.09
C TYR A 231 13.99 20.88 26.15
N PRO A 232 14.15 22.18 26.43
CA PRO A 232 14.92 23.06 25.56
C PRO A 232 16.32 22.48 25.36
N PHE A 233 16.78 22.50 24.14
CA PHE A 233 18.16 22.15 23.82
C PHE A 233 19.08 23.06 24.62
N ILE A 234 20.06 22.49 25.30
CA ILE A 234 21.01 23.21 26.13
C ILE A 234 21.89 24.11 25.24
N SER A 235 22.18 23.69 24.02
CA SER A 235 22.87 24.50 23.02
C SER A 235 22.38 24.20 21.60
N ARG A 236 22.53 25.20 20.70
CA ARG A 236 22.23 25.06 19.26
C ARG A 236 23.15 24.06 18.56
N GLU A 237 24.29 23.75 19.16
CA GLU A 237 25.31 22.84 18.66
C GLU A 237 24.97 21.36 18.93
N GLU A 238 24.18 21.06 19.98
CA GLU A 238 23.70 19.72 20.27
C GLU A 238 22.49 19.32 19.42
N CYS A 239 21.83 20.30 18.79
CA CYS A 239 20.64 20.10 17.97
C CYS A 239 20.82 19.04 16.86
N PRO A 240 21.94 19.00 16.07
CA PRO A 240 22.13 18.00 15.03
C PRO A 240 22.17 16.56 15.54
N ILE A 241 22.77 16.35 16.72
CA ILE A 241 22.88 15.01 17.32
C ILE A 241 21.51 14.52 17.76
N CYS A 242 20.75 15.38 18.43
CA CYS A 242 19.40 15.06 18.88
C CYS A 242 18.44 14.85 17.68
N LEU A 243 18.63 15.59 16.60
CA LEU A 243 17.85 15.42 15.37
C LEU A 243 18.16 14.10 14.65
N LEU A 244 19.41 13.63 14.66
CA LEU A 244 19.76 12.32 14.15
C LEU A 244 19.10 11.21 14.98
N ASP A 245 19.16 11.32 16.29
CA ASP A 245 18.49 10.38 17.20
C ASP A 245 16.97 10.40 16.97
N LEU A 246 16.38 11.58 16.76
CA LEU A 246 14.96 11.74 16.49
C LEU A 246 14.57 11.19 15.12
N CYS A 247 15.35 11.47 14.06
CA CYS A 247 15.14 10.88 12.74
C CYS A 247 15.22 9.36 12.77
N TYR A 248 16.12 8.82 13.58
CA TYR A 248 16.24 7.40 13.80
C TYR A 248 15.00 6.80 14.47
N VAL A 249 14.51 7.42 15.54
CA VAL A 249 13.28 6.99 16.22
C VAL A 249 12.09 7.06 15.26
N ILE A 250 12.00 8.11 14.44
CA ILE A 250 10.94 8.25 13.44
C ILE A 250 11.07 7.17 12.36
N ALA A 251 12.27 6.87 11.89
CA ALA A 251 12.50 5.79 10.94
C ALA A 251 12.03 4.43 11.49
N MET A 252 12.25 4.20 12.78
CA MET A 252 11.84 2.95 13.44
C MET A 252 10.34 2.87 13.74
N PHE A 253 9.70 3.99 14.06
CA PHE A 253 8.32 4.04 14.56
C PHE A 253 7.40 4.97 13.76
N GLY A 254 7.81 5.41 12.58
CA GLY A 254 7.17 6.48 11.81
C GLY A 254 5.64 6.38 11.68
N SER A 255 5.12 5.17 11.40
CA SER A 255 3.67 4.94 11.29
C SER A 255 2.92 4.97 12.64
N GLN A 256 3.64 4.99 13.75
CA GLN A 256 3.10 4.94 15.11
C GLN A 256 3.27 6.26 15.88
N LEU A 257 4.02 7.20 15.30
CA LEU A 257 4.21 8.51 15.91
C LEU A 257 3.00 9.40 15.70
N SER A 258 2.70 10.26 16.68
CA SER A 258 1.65 11.24 16.53
C SER A 258 1.96 12.21 15.39
N GLU A 259 0.92 12.69 14.73
CA GLU A 259 1.02 13.62 13.62
C GLU A 259 1.78 14.90 13.99
N LYS A 260 1.52 15.43 15.18
CA LYS A 260 2.21 16.60 15.73
C LYS A 260 3.71 16.37 15.90
N CYS A 261 4.10 15.18 16.37
CA CYS A 261 5.50 14.81 16.54
C CYS A 261 6.23 14.77 15.19
N LEU A 262 5.61 14.16 14.16
CA LEU A 262 6.16 14.13 12.81
C LEU A 262 6.28 15.52 12.21
N ASP A 263 5.27 16.37 12.36
CA ASP A 263 5.30 17.74 11.87
C ASP A 263 6.43 18.54 12.51
N TYR A 264 6.56 18.44 13.82
CA TYR A 264 7.62 19.09 14.55
C TYR A 264 8.99 18.64 14.06
N THR A 265 9.21 17.34 13.93
CA THR A 265 10.48 16.80 13.42
C THR A 265 10.80 17.28 12.01
N LEU A 266 9.81 17.26 11.11
CA LEU A 266 9.99 17.72 9.74
C LEU A 266 10.36 19.21 9.66
N THR A 267 9.97 20.03 10.66
CA THR A 267 10.39 21.45 10.73
C THR A 267 11.85 21.64 11.11
N PHE A 268 12.47 20.67 11.79
CA PHE A 268 13.88 20.72 12.21
C PHE A 268 14.86 20.08 11.24
N ILE A 269 14.37 19.36 10.22
CA ILE A 269 15.21 18.80 9.17
C ILE A 269 15.61 19.94 8.22
N ASP A 270 16.71 20.61 8.56
CA ASP A 270 17.31 21.64 7.73
C ASP A 270 18.53 21.12 6.95
N GLU A 271 19.13 21.99 6.16
CA GLU A 271 20.29 21.69 5.33
C GLU A 271 21.46 21.07 6.11
N ARG A 272 21.67 21.51 7.33
CA ARG A 272 22.76 21.04 8.19
C ARG A 272 22.55 19.58 8.60
N VAL A 273 21.30 19.22 8.92
CA VAL A 273 20.96 17.86 9.37
C VAL A 273 21.04 16.88 8.23
N ILE A 274 20.50 17.21 7.06
CA ILE A 274 20.50 16.30 5.90
C ILE A 274 21.91 15.89 5.50
N ASN A 275 22.89 16.80 5.59
CA ASN A 275 24.26 16.52 5.24
C ASN A 275 24.90 15.42 6.09
N TYR A 276 24.36 15.18 7.27
CA TYR A 276 24.93 14.30 8.26
C TYR A 276 24.13 13.03 8.50
N ILE A 277 22.88 12.96 8.04
CA ILE A 277 22.09 11.74 8.16
C ILE A 277 22.59 10.70 7.15
N PRO A 278 22.95 9.48 7.58
CA PRO A 278 23.30 8.39 6.66
C PRO A 278 22.14 8.05 5.71
N ASN A 279 22.45 7.67 4.48
CA ASN A 279 21.44 7.37 3.45
C ASN A 279 20.44 6.31 3.90
N ASP A 280 20.90 5.25 4.56
CA ASP A 280 20.05 4.17 5.04
C ASP A 280 19.03 4.61 6.10
N ILE A 281 19.41 5.55 6.97
CA ILE A 281 18.49 6.15 7.95
C ILE A 281 17.47 7.04 7.22
N CYS A 282 17.91 7.81 6.21
CA CYS A 282 17.00 8.59 5.38
C CYS A 282 15.99 7.68 4.64
N PHE A 283 16.44 6.55 4.11
CA PHE A 283 15.56 5.58 3.45
C PHE A 283 14.50 5.02 4.40
N GLU A 284 14.93 4.57 5.59
CA GLU A 284 14.00 4.06 6.60
C GLU A 284 12.99 5.13 7.02
N PHE A 285 13.44 6.37 7.20
CA PHE A 285 12.58 7.49 7.52
C PHE A 285 11.54 7.75 6.43
N ILE A 286 11.98 7.90 5.16
CA ILE A 286 11.09 8.17 4.03
C ILE A 286 10.07 7.05 3.83
N ASN A 287 10.52 5.79 3.94
CA ASN A 287 9.66 4.63 3.72
C ASN A 287 8.60 4.44 4.81
N ARG A 288 8.83 4.95 6.00
CA ARG A 288 7.92 4.82 7.14
C ARG A 288 7.06 6.05 7.41
N LEU A 289 7.29 7.14 6.67
CA LEU A 289 6.44 8.32 6.81
C LEU A 289 5.00 8.02 6.38
N PRO A 290 4.00 8.48 7.14
CA PRO A 290 2.63 8.51 6.66
C PRO A 290 2.52 9.25 5.33
N ILE A 291 1.62 8.78 4.46
CA ILE A 291 1.48 9.29 3.10
C ILE A 291 1.27 10.82 3.10
N GLU A 292 0.44 11.33 4.01
CA GLU A 292 0.14 12.76 4.13
C GLU A 292 1.37 13.60 4.46
N LYS A 293 2.35 13.03 5.13
CA LYS A 293 3.60 13.72 5.51
C LYS A 293 4.61 13.81 4.37
N LEU A 294 4.50 12.94 3.37
CA LEU A 294 5.32 13.05 2.16
C LEU A 294 5.13 14.39 1.44
N LEU A 295 3.94 15.00 1.54
CA LEU A 295 3.68 16.34 1.00
C LEU A 295 4.57 17.44 1.62
N LYS A 296 5.10 17.22 2.81
CA LYS A 296 5.96 18.15 3.54
C LYS A 296 7.46 17.98 3.25
N LEU A 297 7.84 16.97 2.46
CA LEU A 297 9.24 16.68 2.14
C LEU A 297 9.86 17.62 1.09
N ASN A 298 9.14 18.62 0.60
CA ASN A 298 9.64 19.50 -0.47
C ASN A 298 10.98 20.17 -0.11
N ASN A 299 11.12 20.69 1.10
CA ASN A 299 12.37 21.31 1.54
C ASN A 299 13.49 20.28 1.71
N PHE A 300 13.17 19.13 2.30
CA PHE A 300 14.10 18.01 2.43
C PHE A 300 14.63 17.55 1.06
N PHE A 301 13.74 17.43 0.09
CA PHE A 301 14.09 17.08 -1.29
C PHE A 301 15.03 18.13 -1.92
N LYS A 302 14.71 19.42 -1.79
CA LYS A 302 15.53 20.49 -2.36
C LYS A 302 16.95 20.48 -1.80
N VAL A 303 17.08 20.30 -0.49
CA VAL A 303 18.39 20.19 0.16
C VAL A 303 19.14 18.93 -0.29
N ALA A 304 18.45 17.79 -0.40
CA ALA A 304 19.06 16.56 -0.91
C ALA A 304 19.61 16.75 -2.34
N VAL A 305 18.89 17.47 -3.21
CA VAL A 305 19.36 17.82 -4.57
C VAL A 305 20.58 18.72 -4.52
N GLN A 306 20.58 19.78 -3.72
CA GLN A 306 21.70 20.72 -3.60
C GLN A 306 22.97 20.06 -3.06
N GLN A 307 22.82 19.03 -2.24
CA GLN A 307 23.91 18.26 -1.65
C GLN A 307 24.30 17.01 -2.46
N ASN A 308 23.76 16.85 -3.66
CA ASN A 308 23.99 15.72 -4.56
C ASN A 308 23.71 14.35 -3.90
N ARG A 309 22.72 14.30 -2.95
CA ARG A 309 22.27 13.07 -2.28
C ARG A 309 21.27 12.32 -3.16
N ASN A 310 21.71 11.89 -4.34
CA ASN A 310 20.87 11.32 -5.39
C ASN A 310 20.05 10.09 -4.94
N GLU A 311 20.58 9.28 -4.03
CA GLU A 311 19.87 8.13 -3.47
C GLU A 311 18.63 8.56 -2.65
N ILE A 312 18.77 9.62 -1.85
CA ILE A 312 17.64 10.18 -1.08
C ILE A 312 16.60 10.80 -2.03
N VAL A 313 17.08 11.52 -3.04
CA VAL A 313 16.22 12.10 -4.09
C VAL A 313 15.39 11.01 -4.77
N GLN A 314 16.02 9.88 -5.14
CA GLN A 314 15.32 8.74 -5.73
C GLN A 314 14.28 8.15 -4.78
N ALA A 315 14.62 7.95 -3.51
CA ALA A 315 13.70 7.40 -2.52
C ALA A 315 12.45 8.28 -2.36
N ILE A 316 12.62 9.61 -2.23
CA ILE A 316 11.49 10.53 -2.12
C ILE A 316 10.62 10.49 -3.38
N LEU A 317 11.25 10.60 -4.56
CA LEU A 317 10.50 10.60 -5.82
C LEU A 317 9.78 9.28 -6.06
N MET A 318 10.36 8.14 -5.67
CA MET A 318 9.70 6.85 -5.80
C MET A 318 8.45 6.77 -4.92
N GLN A 319 8.53 7.19 -3.66
CA GLN A 319 7.38 7.20 -2.76
C GLN A 319 6.28 8.14 -3.24
N VAL A 320 6.65 9.36 -3.65
CA VAL A 320 5.71 10.34 -4.19
C VAL A 320 5.08 9.84 -5.49
N PHE A 321 5.85 9.17 -6.37
CA PHE A 321 5.34 8.55 -7.59
C PHE A 321 4.29 7.47 -7.30
N LEU A 322 4.57 6.54 -6.39
CA LEU A 322 3.63 5.49 -6.01
C LEU A 322 2.30 6.06 -5.47
N CYS A 323 2.38 7.14 -4.69
CA CYS A 323 1.20 7.85 -4.21
C CYS A 323 0.46 8.59 -5.34
N SER A 324 1.19 9.12 -6.33
CA SER A 324 0.63 9.89 -7.44
C SER A 324 -0.29 9.07 -8.36
N ILE A 325 -0.14 7.75 -8.39
CA ILE A 325 -1.00 6.84 -9.17
C ILE A 325 -2.46 6.93 -8.72
N LYS A 326 -2.69 7.24 -7.43
CA LYS A 326 -4.05 7.23 -6.83
C LYS A 326 -4.54 8.61 -6.40
N ARG A 327 -3.67 9.63 -6.35
CA ARG A 327 -3.98 10.93 -5.74
C ARG A 327 -3.39 12.11 -6.54
N ASN A 328 -4.25 13.03 -6.95
CA ASN A 328 -3.85 14.18 -7.79
C ASN A 328 -2.95 15.20 -7.08
N ASP A 329 -3.06 15.37 -5.75
CA ASP A 329 -2.17 16.24 -4.98
C ASP A 329 -0.71 15.74 -5.04
N PHE A 330 -0.49 14.44 -4.98
CA PHE A 330 0.83 13.84 -5.17
C PHE A 330 1.34 13.95 -6.61
N LYS A 331 0.46 13.92 -7.60
CA LYS A 331 0.82 14.15 -9.00
C LYS A 331 1.39 15.57 -9.21
N THR A 332 0.76 16.54 -8.58
CA THR A 332 1.23 17.94 -8.60
C THR A 332 2.59 18.06 -7.93
N LEU A 333 2.73 17.51 -6.72
CA LEU A 333 4.01 17.48 -6.01
C LEU A 333 5.10 16.80 -6.84
N TYR A 334 4.80 15.62 -7.43
CA TYR A 334 5.76 14.88 -8.25
C TYR A 334 6.28 15.72 -9.42
N LYS A 335 5.37 16.40 -10.13
CA LYS A 335 5.74 17.33 -11.22
C LYS A 335 6.65 18.49 -10.73
N GLU A 336 6.36 19.06 -9.55
CA GLU A 336 7.17 20.13 -8.96
C GLU A 336 8.57 19.65 -8.57
N LEU A 337 8.67 18.48 -7.92
CA LEU A 337 9.94 17.90 -7.52
C LEU A 337 10.82 17.58 -8.73
N ILE A 338 10.24 16.98 -9.78
CA ILE A 338 10.96 16.71 -11.03
C ILE A 338 11.45 18.02 -11.69
N ARG A 339 10.60 19.03 -11.78
CA ARG A 339 11.01 20.34 -12.34
C ARG A 339 12.21 20.91 -11.59
N TYR A 340 12.19 20.82 -10.27
CA TYR A 340 13.31 21.27 -9.45
C TYR A 340 14.58 20.46 -9.73
N TYR A 341 14.48 19.12 -9.78
CA TYR A 341 15.62 18.26 -10.08
C TYR A 341 16.18 18.48 -11.49
N LEU A 342 15.33 18.73 -12.48
CA LEU A 342 15.78 19.05 -13.84
C LEU A 342 16.59 20.36 -13.91
N ALA A 343 16.27 21.31 -13.03
CA ALA A 343 16.94 22.61 -12.97
C ALA A 343 18.28 22.56 -12.20
N TYR A 344 18.34 21.81 -11.11
CA TYR A 344 19.43 21.87 -10.13
C TYR A 344 20.17 20.55 -9.91
N GLY A 345 19.60 19.41 -10.26
CA GLY A 345 20.28 18.11 -10.20
C GLY A 345 21.34 18.01 -11.28
N ASP A 346 22.34 17.17 -11.06
CA ASP A 346 23.50 17.00 -11.97
C ASP A 346 23.51 15.68 -12.74
N GLU A 347 22.77 14.64 -12.28
CA GLU A 347 22.82 13.31 -12.86
C GLU A 347 21.80 13.12 -13.99
N ASN A 348 22.28 13.01 -15.22
CA ASN A 348 21.43 12.88 -16.40
C ASN A 348 20.60 11.59 -16.41
N VAL A 349 21.16 10.46 -15.94
CA VAL A 349 20.44 9.19 -15.86
C VAL A 349 19.19 9.32 -14.99
N LEU A 350 19.31 9.99 -13.84
CA LEU A 350 18.17 10.24 -12.96
C LEU A 350 17.16 11.18 -13.59
N LYS A 351 17.61 12.24 -14.28
CA LYS A 351 16.72 13.13 -15.04
C LYS A 351 15.91 12.34 -16.06
N GLY A 352 16.55 11.44 -16.79
CA GLY A 352 15.90 10.55 -17.73
C GLY A 352 14.86 9.65 -17.07
N ASN A 353 15.22 8.99 -15.98
CA ASN A 353 14.33 8.08 -15.25
C ASN A 353 13.11 8.79 -14.68
N PHE A 354 13.28 9.97 -14.10
CA PHE A 354 12.16 10.74 -13.55
C PHE A 354 11.21 11.25 -14.64
N LEU A 355 11.73 11.68 -15.77
CA LEU A 355 10.91 12.07 -16.91
C LEU A 355 10.14 10.89 -17.51
N TYR A 356 10.75 9.72 -17.57
CA TYR A 356 10.08 8.49 -18.03
C TYR A 356 8.91 8.12 -17.10
N ASN A 357 9.14 8.11 -15.78
CA ASN A 357 8.09 7.82 -14.80
C ASN A 357 6.97 8.87 -14.85
N LEU A 358 7.31 10.15 -15.01
CA LEU A 358 6.33 11.20 -15.19
C LEU A 358 5.51 11.00 -16.47
N ALA A 359 6.15 10.62 -17.57
CA ALA A 359 5.45 10.32 -18.83
C ALA A 359 4.40 9.21 -18.62
N ASN A 360 4.77 8.12 -17.91
CA ASN A 360 3.86 7.04 -17.59
C ASN A 360 2.64 7.53 -16.78
N SER A 361 2.85 8.39 -15.79
CA SER A 361 1.76 8.92 -14.97
C SER A 361 0.84 9.91 -15.72
N MET A 362 1.34 10.50 -16.81
CA MET A 362 0.62 11.50 -17.60
C MET A 362 -0.18 10.90 -18.77
N ARG A 363 0.02 9.63 -19.09
CA ARG A 363 -0.60 9.00 -20.28
C ARG A 363 -2.12 9.12 -20.33
N GLU A 364 -2.80 8.92 -19.20
CA GLU A 364 -4.25 9.03 -19.12
C GLU A 364 -4.77 10.47 -19.21
N GLU A 365 -3.93 11.44 -18.87
CA GLU A 365 -4.31 12.87 -18.86
C GLU A 365 -4.01 13.55 -20.19
N SER A 366 -2.83 13.29 -20.76
CA SER A 366 -2.36 13.94 -21.99
C SER A 366 -1.31 13.10 -22.71
N TYR A 367 -1.72 12.41 -23.76
CA TYR A 367 -0.81 11.63 -24.62
C TYR A 367 0.28 12.49 -25.27
N HIS A 368 -0.02 13.73 -25.65
CA HIS A 368 0.96 14.64 -26.24
C HIS A 368 2.03 15.08 -25.23
N GLU A 369 1.64 15.36 -23.99
CA GLU A 369 2.60 15.67 -22.92
C GLU A 369 3.45 14.44 -22.60
N ALA A 370 2.84 13.26 -22.46
CA ALA A 370 3.54 11.99 -22.23
C ALA A 370 4.60 11.71 -23.31
N PHE A 371 4.24 11.87 -24.58
CA PHE A 371 5.20 11.71 -25.69
C PHE A 371 6.38 12.67 -25.56
N SER A 372 6.12 13.96 -25.30
CA SER A 372 7.17 14.97 -25.11
C SER A 372 8.12 14.60 -23.97
N LEU A 373 7.57 14.06 -22.87
CA LEU A 373 8.35 13.62 -21.71
C LEU A 373 9.20 12.38 -22.01
N TYR A 374 8.68 11.39 -22.75
CA TYR A 374 9.47 10.25 -23.21
C TYR A 374 10.63 10.67 -24.10
N MET A 375 10.42 11.64 -25.01
CA MET A 375 11.50 12.16 -25.86
C MET A 375 12.54 12.93 -25.05
N LYS A 376 12.13 13.70 -24.04
CA LYS A 376 13.06 14.35 -23.12
C LYS A 376 13.81 13.32 -22.25
N ALA A 377 13.15 12.27 -21.78
CA ALA A 377 13.80 11.18 -21.07
C ALA A 377 14.92 10.55 -21.90
N LEU A 378 14.65 10.26 -23.16
CA LEU A 378 15.65 9.72 -24.10
C LEU A 378 16.83 10.68 -24.33
N LYS A 379 16.59 12.01 -24.30
CA LYS A 379 17.66 12.99 -24.46
C LYS A 379 18.64 12.97 -23.27
N TYR A 380 18.12 12.80 -22.06
CA TYR A 380 18.93 12.75 -20.84
C TYR A 380 19.57 11.36 -20.63
N GLU A 381 18.87 10.29 -20.99
CA GLU A 381 19.31 8.91 -20.83
C GLU A 381 19.19 8.16 -22.17
N PRO A 382 20.24 8.25 -23.03
CA PRO A 382 20.20 7.63 -24.37
C PRO A 382 20.09 6.11 -24.38
N THR A 383 20.41 5.43 -23.28
CA THR A 383 20.30 3.96 -23.17
C THR A 383 18.87 3.46 -23.21
N TYR A 384 17.87 4.34 -23.11
CA TYR A 384 16.47 3.99 -23.36
C TYR A 384 16.25 3.38 -24.75
N LYS A 385 17.08 3.72 -25.74
CA LYS A 385 17.04 3.10 -27.08
C LYS A 385 17.30 1.59 -27.05
N GLU A 386 17.95 1.08 -26.02
CA GLU A 386 18.27 -0.33 -25.83
C GLU A 386 17.22 -1.07 -25.00
N ARG A 387 16.25 -0.34 -24.48
CA ARG A 387 15.23 -0.87 -23.58
C ARG A 387 13.91 -1.07 -24.32
N TYR A 388 13.47 -2.31 -24.48
CA TYR A 388 12.26 -2.68 -25.25
C TYR A 388 11.01 -1.95 -24.73
N TYR A 389 10.84 -1.82 -23.40
CA TYR A 389 9.67 -1.21 -22.78
C TYR A 389 9.52 0.28 -23.13
N TRP A 390 10.62 1.01 -23.34
CA TRP A 390 10.54 2.41 -23.77
C TRP A 390 9.90 2.53 -25.15
N TRP A 391 10.30 1.64 -26.09
CA TRP A 391 9.72 1.61 -27.44
C TRP A 391 8.24 1.24 -27.39
N GLN A 392 7.86 0.30 -26.52
CA GLN A 392 6.48 -0.15 -26.35
C GLN A 392 5.59 0.96 -25.78
N GLU A 393 6.05 1.68 -24.77
CA GLU A 393 5.30 2.77 -24.16
C GLU A 393 5.10 3.94 -25.14
N VAL A 394 6.14 4.32 -25.87
CA VAL A 394 6.04 5.36 -26.90
C VAL A 394 5.14 4.93 -28.05
N ALA A 395 5.23 3.66 -28.48
CA ALA A 395 4.35 3.12 -29.49
C ALA A 395 2.87 3.17 -29.08
N SER A 396 2.56 2.88 -27.81
CA SER A 396 1.20 2.98 -27.28
C SER A 396 0.65 4.40 -27.36
N VAL A 397 1.46 5.40 -27.04
CA VAL A 397 1.06 6.81 -27.19
C VAL A 397 0.84 7.16 -28.65
N LEU A 398 1.72 6.73 -29.54
CA LEU A 398 1.59 6.96 -30.99
C LEU A 398 0.35 6.27 -31.56
N TYR A 399 -0.01 5.07 -31.07
CA TYR A 399 -1.23 4.36 -31.47
C TYR A 399 -2.49 5.15 -31.10
N ILE A 400 -2.58 5.59 -29.84
CA ILE A 400 -3.75 6.33 -29.35
C ILE A 400 -3.88 7.71 -30.04
N THR A 401 -2.75 8.31 -30.42
CA THR A 401 -2.76 9.57 -31.18
C THR A 401 -2.86 9.37 -32.70
N GLU A 402 -3.24 8.18 -33.14
CA GLU A 402 -3.50 7.80 -34.53
C GLU A 402 -2.26 7.87 -35.48
N HIS A 403 -1.06 7.87 -34.88
CA HIS A 403 0.19 7.83 -35.65
C HIS A 403 0.62 6.37 -35.93
N TYR A 404 -0.26 5.58 -36.50
CA TYR A 404 -0.14 4.12 -36.62
C TYR A 404 1.14 3.64 -37.33
N ASN A 405 1.62 4.35 -38.35
CA ASN A 405 2.88 4.01 -39.03
C ASN A 405 4.09 4.04 -38.09
N PHE A 406 4.18 5.08 -37.28
CA PHE A 406 5.25 5.19 -36.30
C PHE A 406 5.07 4.15 -35.16
N ALA A 407 3.83 3.98 -34.68
CA ALA A 407 3.51 2.98 -33.67
C ALA A 407 3.94 1.57 -34.10
N THR A 408 3.61 1.15 -35.34
CA THR A 408 4.04 -0.13 -35.90
C THR A 408 5.55 -0.32 -35.85
N ASN A 409 6.32 0.68 -36.29
CA ASN A 409 7.77 0.60 -36.33
C ASN A 409 8.36 0.54 -34.92
N PHE A 410 7.78 1.27 -33.96
CA PHE A 410 8.22 1.28 -32.57
C PHE A 410 7.90 -0.03 -31.86
N TYR A 411 6.71 -0.62 -32.10
CA TYR A 411 6.39 -1.94 -31.57
C TYR A 411 7.31 -3.03 -32.17
N ARG A 412 7.60 -3.00 -33.48
CA ARG A 412 8.56 -3.92 -34.10
C ARG A 412 9.94 -3.78 -33.48
N LYS A 413 10.40 -2.54 -33.23
CA LYS A 413 11.67 -2.30 -32.55
C LYS A 413 11.68 -2.83 -31.12
N SER A 414 10.58 -2.68 -30.38
CA SER A 414 10.44 -3.28 -29.05
C SER A 414 10.55 -4.81 -29.10
N ARG A 415 9.86 -5.46 -30.04
CA ARG A 415 9.93 -6.90 -30.27
C ARG A 415 11.34 -7.39 -30.60
N ASP A 416 12.06 -6.67 -31.47
CA ASP A 416 13.42 -7.02 -31.87
C ASP A 416 14.40 -6.96 -30.68
N LEU A 417 14.20 -6.03 -29.75
CA LEU A 417 15.06 -5.88 -28.57
C LEU A 417 14.81 -6.95 -27.50
N ASN A 418 13.62 -7.50 -27.43
CA ASN A 418 13.31 -8.57 -26.48
C ASN A 418 12.33 -9.60 -27.04
N PRO A 419 12.81 -10.52 -27.88
CA PRO A 419 11.95 -11.50 -28.53
C PRO A 419 11.29 -12.49 -27.57
N GLN A 420 11.84 -12.66 -26.35
CA GLN A 420 11.33 -13.66 -25.40
C GLN A 420 10.25 -13.14 -24.47
N LEU A 421 10.36 -11.89 -23.99
CA LEU A 421 9.40 -11.28 -23.05
C LEU A 421 8.24 -10.58 -23.77
N CYS A 422 8.47 -10.08 -24.99
CA CYS A 422 7.46 -9.34 -25.74
C CYS A 422 6.48 -10.21 -26.54
N ARG A 423 6.64 -11.54 -26.53
CA ARG A 423 5.93 -12.43 -27.47
C ARG A 423 4.41 -12.51 -27.26
N GLN A 424 3.90 -12.15 -26.09
CA GLN A 424 2.50 -12.43 -25.82
C GLN A 424 1.51 -11.41 -26.38
N ASP A 425 1.88 -10.13 -26.44
CA ASP A 425 0.89 -9.10 -26.83
C ASP A 425 1.37 -8.19 -27.97
N ILE A 426 2.66 -8.14 -28.27
CA ILE A 426 3.20 -7.14 -29.19
C ILE A 426 2.79 -7.39 -30.66
N ASP A 427 2.64 -8.64 -31.06
CA ASP A 427 2.21 -9.01 -32.42
C ASP A 427 0.77 -8.58 -32.64
N THR A 428 -0.08 -8.67 -31.60
CA THR A 428 -1.46 -8.19 -31.66
C THR A 428 -1.54 -6.67 -31.75
N LEU A 429 -0.67 -5.95 -31.02
CA LEU A 429 -0.57 -4.48 -31.09
C LEU A 429 -0.06 -4.02 -32.46
N ILE A 430 0.88 -4.75 -33.07
CA ILE A 430 1.33 -4.51 -34.45
C ILE A 430 0.18 -4.73 -35.42
N SER A 431 -0.58 -5.85 -35.28
CA SER A 431 -1.76 -6.13 -36.11
C SER A 431 -2.79 -5.00 -35.99
N ASP A 432 -3.09 -4.53 -34.78
CA ASP A 432 -4.04 -3.44 -34.54
C ASP A 432 -3.61 -2.15 -35.29
N CYS A 433 -2.31 -1.80 -35.21
CA CYS A 433 -1.77 -0.68 -35.98
C CYS A 433 -1.90 -0.87 -37.50
N LEU A 434 -1.65 -2.09 -38.00
CA LEU A 434 -1.71 -2.40 -39.44
C LEU A 434 -3.13 -2.38 -39.96
N VAL A 435 -4.12 -2.87 -39.21
CA VAL A 435 -5.54 -2.77 -39.54
C VAL A 435 -5.97 -1.31 -39.67
N CYS A 436 -5.61 -0.47 -38.70
CA CYS A 436 -5.91 0.96 -38.75
C CYS A 436 -5.25 1.68 -39.95
N GLN A 437 -4.18 1.10 -40.55
CA GLN A 437 -3.53 1.59 -41.77
C GLN A 437 -4.11 1.00 -43.05
N GLY A 438 -5.05 0.08 -42.97
CA GLY A 438 -5.58 -0.66 -44.13
C GLY A 438 -4.66 -1.76 -44.65
N ARG A 439 -3.62 -2.14 -43.92
CA ARG A 439 -2.64 -3.16 -44.31
C ARG A 439 -3.07 -4.55 -43.82
N LEU A 440 -4.28 -4.97 -44.24
CA LEU A 440 -4.98 -6.14 -43.71
C LEU A 440 -4.19 -7.45 -43.89
N LEU A 441 -3.57 -7.67 -45.04
CA LEU A 441 -2.78 -8.88 -45.32
C LEU A 441 -1.55 -8.98 -44.37
N GLU A 442 -0.93 -7.86 -44.09
CA GLU A 442 0.20 -7.85 -43.15
C GLU A 442 -0.28 -8.04 -41.72
N ALA A 443 -1.45 -7.51 -41.34
CA ALA A 443 -2.07 -7.75 -40.06
C ALA A 443 -2.33 -9.25 -39.84
N GLN A 444 -2.86 -9.96 -40.84
CA GLN A 444 -3.06 -11.41 -40.77
C GLN A 444 -1.76 -12.20 -40.58
N VAL A 445 -0.65 -11.73 -41.15
CA VAL A 445 0.67 -12.36 -40.90
C VAL A 445 1.12 -12.22 -39.44
N GLU A 446 0.95 -11.04 -38.86
CA GLU A 446 1.29 -10.82 -37.44
C GLU A 446 0.35 -11.62 -36.51
N GLU A 447 -0.96 -11.69 -36.84
CA GLU A 447 -1.93 -12.51 -36.09
C GLU A 447 -1.59 -14.00 -36.15
N LYS A 448 -1.18 -14.50 -37.32
CA LYS A 448 -0.73 -15.88 -37.48
C LYS A 448 0.53 -16.17 -36.67
N HIS A 449 1.50 -15.24 -36.66
CA HIS A 449 2.71 -15.36 -35.88
C HIS A 449 2.38 -15.46 -34.36
N TYR A 450 1.40 -14.70 -33.90
CA TYR A 450 0.90 -14.79 -32.53
C TYR A 450 0.33 -16.17 -32.20
N ILE A 451 -0.52 -16.75 -33.10
CA ILE A 451 -1.12 -18.08 -32.89
C ILE A 451 -0.04 -19.15 -32.74
N ASP A 452 0.96 -19.12 -33.60
CA ASP A 452 2.02 -20.14 -33.62
C ASP A 452 2.85 -20.15 -32.31
N THR A 453 2.69 -19.12 -31.47
CA THR A 453 3.40 -18.96 -30.19
C THR A 453 2.54 -19.26 -28.97
N GLN A 454 1.22 -19.45 -29.11
CA GLN A 454 0.28 -19.59 -27.98
C GLN A 454 -0.35 -20.98 -27.92
N GLU A 455 -0.43 -21.55 -26.71
CA GLU A 455 -1.17 -22.81 -26.46
C GLU A 455 -2.69 -22.60 -26.46
N LYS A 456 -3.15 -21.42 -26.03
CA LYS A 456 -4.58 -21.08 -25.94
C LYS A 456 -4.81 -19.65 -26.36
N LEU A 457 -5.70 -19.45 -27.32
CA LEU A 457 -6.04 -18.13 -27.84
C LEU A 457 -7.12 -17.46 -26.97
N PRO A 458 -6.90 -16.22 -26.49
CA PRO A 458 -7.93 -15.38 -25.91
C PRO A 458 -9.13 -15.17 -26.86
N ALA A 459 -10.32 -14.97 -26.29
CA ALA A 459 -11.52 -14.74 -27.10
C ALA A 459 -11.41 -13.43 -27.92
N SER A 460 -10.82 -12.39 -27.34
CA SER A 460 -10.56 -11.10 -28.00
C SER A 460 -9.71 -11.27 -29.26
N ILE A 461 -8.65 -12.06 -29.19
CA ILE A 461 -7.77 -12.30 -30.34
C ILE A 461 -8.48 -13.12 -31.42
N ARG A 462 -9.22 -14.17 -31.03
CA ARG A 462 -10.03 -14.93 -32.01
C ARG A 462 -11.02 -14.04 -32.75
N LEU A 463 -11.70 -13.15 -32.02
CA LEU A 463 -12.67 -12.23 -32.65
C LEU A 463 -11.94 -11.23 -33.56
N LYS A 464 -10.82 -10.66 -33.16
CA LYS A 464 -10.00 -9.75 -33.99
C LYS A 464 -9.61 -10.39 -35.30
N MET A 465 -9.16 -11.64 -35.28
CA MET A 465 -8.79 -12.40 -36.48
C MET A 465 -9.97 -12.63 -37.43
N ILE A 466 -11.10 -13.11 -36.89
CA ILE A 466 -12.31 -13.30 -37.68
C ILE A 466 -12.70 -11.99 -38.38
N ILE A 467 -12.63 -10.87 -37.66
CA ILE A 467 -12.98 -9.56 -38.24
C ILE A 467 -11.97 -9.12 -39.30
N THR A 468 -10.66 -9.33 -39.06
CA THR A 468 -9.61 -9.02 -40.05
C THR A 468 -9.82 -9.83 -41.34
N ASP A 469 -10.18 -11.11 -41.23
CA ASP A 469 -10.53 -11.97 -42.37
C ASP A 469 -11.80 -11.46 -43.11
N MET A 470 -12.83 -11.06 -42.36
CA MET A 470 -14.05 -10.47 -42.93
C MET A 470 -13.74 -9.18 -43.70
N MET A 471 -12.96 -8.26 -43.08
CA MET A 471 -12.56 -7.00 -43.73
C MET A 471 -11.75 -7.25 -45.00
N THR A 472 -10.85 -8.24 -45.00
CA THR A 472 -10.05 -8.62 -46.16
C THR A 472 -10.92 -9.21 -47.26
N THR A 473 -11.82 -10.13 -46.92
CA THR A 473 -12.72 -10.80 -47.88
C THR A 473 -13.71 -9.83 -48.50
N GLN A 474 -14.19 -8.85 -47.75
CA GLN A 474 -15.11 -7.82 -48.23
C GLN A 474 -14.40 -6.65 -48.92
N ASN A 475 -13.06 -6.70 -49.06
CA ASN A 475 -12.24 -5.64 -49.65
C ASN A 475 -12.53 -4.27 -49.03
N VAL A 476 -12.54 -4.20 -47.69
CA VAL A 476 -12.76 -2.95 -46.96
C VAL A 476 -11.66 -1.94 -47.30
N ASP A 477 -12.06 -0.75 -47.76
CA ASP A 477 -11.16 0.34 -48.17
C ASP A 477 -11.23 1.56 -47.27
N LYS A 478 -12.14 1.55 -46.27
CA LYS A 478 -12.33 2.65 -45.34
C LYS A 478 -12.06 2.21 -43.92
N PHE A 479 -11.09 2.87 -43.28
CA PHE A 479 -10.60 2.54 -41.93
C PHE A 479 -10.92 3.68 -40.97
N ASP A 480 -12.21 4.02 -40.87
CA ASP A 480 -12.77 5.05 -39.99
C ASP A 480 -13.83 4.39 -39.10
N ARG A 481 -13.53 4.33 -37.77
CA ARG A 481 -14.41 3.77 -36.75
C ARG A 481 -15.82 4.37 -36.79
N LYS A 482 -15.92 5.72 -36.83
CA LYS A 482 -17.20 6.42 -36.79
C LYS A 482 -18.05 6.15 -38.02
N HIS A 483 -17.40 5.99 -39.19
CA HIS A 483 -18.09 5.61 -40.42
C HIS A 483 -18.79 4.27 -40.25
N TRP A 484 -18.08 3.24 -39.80
CA TRP A 484 -18.63 1.90 -39.60
C TRP A 484 -19.70 1.86 -38.52
N TYR A 485 -19.48 2.56 -37.39
CA TYR A 485 -20.49 2.66 -36.34
C TYR A 485 -21.80 3.25 -36.88
N ASN A 486 -21.76 4.39 -37.59
CA ASN A 486 -22.94 5.05 -38.13
C ASN A 486 -23.63 4.20 -39.20
N LEU A 487 -22.86 3.52 -40.05
CA LEU A 487 -23.42 2.60 -41.06
C LEU A 487 -24.12 1.42 -40.36
N GLY A 488 -23.55 0.89 -39.28
CA GLY A 488 -24.15 -0.15 -38.47
C GLY A 488 -25.48 0.27 -37.84
N ILE A 489 -25.57 1.50 -37.31
CA ILE A 489 -26.85 2.06 -36.84
C ILE A 489 -27.88 2.13 -37.94
N THR A 490 -27.52 2.64 -39.13
CA THR A 490 -28.42 2.73 -40.27
C THR A 490 -28.91 1.36 -40.75
N ALA A 491 -28.01 0.39 -40.85
CA ALA A 491 -28.34 -0.98 -41.21
C ALA A 491 -29.28 -1.64 -40.16
N SER A 492 -29.02 -1.40 -38.88
CA SER A 492 -29.88 -1.91 -37.80
C SER A 492 -31.29 -1.33 -37.84
N GLN A 493 -31.42 -0.03 -38.09
CA GLN A 493 -32.73 0.63 -38.27
C GLN A 493 -33.53 0.08 -39.46
N ASN A 494 -32.82 -0.36 -40.49
CA ASN A 494 -33.41 -1.01 -41.68
C ASN A 494 -33.65 -2.52 -41.50
N ASN A 495 -33.45 -3.07 -40.30
CA ASN A 495 -33.50 -4.50 -39.99
C ASN A 495 -32.52 -5.37 -40.81
N ASN A 496 -31.47 -4.77 -41.36
CA ASN A 496 -30.39 -5.51 -42.03
C ASN A 496 -29.35 -5.93 -40.98
N PHE A 497 -29.71 -6.92 -40.14
CA PHE A 497 -28.91 -7.35 -39.01
C PHE A 497 -27.54 -7.91 -39.38
N SER A 498 -27.41 -8.52 -40.58
CA SER A 498 -26.13 -9.08 -41.06
C SER A 498 -25.12 -7.97 -41.38
N GLU A 499 -25.56 -6.93 -42.08
CA GLU A 499 -24.72 -5.78 -42.38
C GLU A 499 -24.41 -4.99 -41.12
N ALA A 500 -25.41 -4.80 -40.24
CA ALA A 500 -25.24 -4.13 -38.97
C ALA A 500 -24.19 -4.83 -38.09
N LEU A 501 -24.24 -6.18 -37.97
CA LEU A 501 -23.26 -6.97 -37.27
C LEU A 501 -21.83 -6.72 -37.78
N SER A 502 -21.64 -6.84 -39.11
CA SER A 502 -20.32 -6.61 -39.71
C SER A 502 -19.81 -5.20 -39.44
N CYS A 503 -20.67 -4.19 -39.56
CA CYS A 503 -20.30 -2.79 -39.34
C CYS A 503 -19.87 -2.51 -37.89
N PHE A 504 -20.60 -3.03 -36.91
CA PHE A 504 -20.22 -2.86 -35.50
C PHE A 504 -18.95 -3.62 -35.15
N LEU A 505 -18.74 -4.82 -35.71
CA LEU A 505 -17.49 -5.56 -35.57
C LEU A 505 -16.31 -4.81 -36.18
N PHE A 506 -16.47 -4.22 -37.38
CA PHE A 506 -15.43 -3.40 -38.02
C PHE A 506 -15.12 -2.15 -37.19
N SER A 507 -16.15 -1.48 -36.63
CA SER A 507 -15.98 -0.35 -35.71
C SER A 507 -15.15 -0.75 -34.50
N TRP A 508 -15.48 -1.87 -33.86
CA TRP A 508 -14.74 -2.38 -32.70
C TRP A 508 -13.31 -2.78 -33.07
N ARG A 509 -13.08 -3.39 -34.21
CA ARG A 509 -11.73 -3.80 -34.65
C ARG A 509 -10.78 -2.61 -34.83
N LEU A 510 -11.32 -1.45 -35.17
CA LEU A 510 -10.58 -0.19 -35.30
C LEU A 510 -10.36 0.52 -33.97
N TYR A 511 -11.11 0.13 -32.93
CA TYR A 511 -10.93 0.62 -31.55
C TYR A 511 -11.53 -0.36 -30.55
N ASP A 512 -10.72 -1.24 -30.02
CA ASP A 512 -11.12 -2.35 -29.15
C ASP A 512 -11.56 -1.95 -27.72
N GLY A 513 -11.38 -0.69 -27.35
CA GLY A 513 -11.96 -0.11 -26.14
C GLY A 513 -13.46 0.20 -26.20
N ASP A 514 -14.12 -0.02 -27.36
CA ASP A 514 -15.52 0.30 -27.57
C ASP A 514 -16.46 -0.82 -27.13
N VAL A 515 -16.85 -0.83 -25.87
CA VAL A 515 -17.82 -1.80 -25.33
C VAL A 515 -19.20 -1.66 -25.97
N GLU A 516 -19.58 -0.45 -26.41
CA GLU A 516 -20.88 -0.18 -27.03
C GLU A 516 -21.03 -0.87 -28.37
N ALA A 517 -20.00 -0.77 -29.24
CA ALA A 517 -19.99 -1.47 -30.54
C ALA A 517 -20.13 -2.98 -30.36
N LEU A 518 -19.42 -3.58 -29.38
CA LEU A 518 -19.55 -5.00 -29.03
C LEU A 518 -20.93 -5.36 -28.50
N ALA A 519 -21.48 -4.55 -27.61
CA ALA A 519 -22.81 -4.81 -27.05
C ALA A 519 -23.90 -4.81 -28.14
N ILE A 520 -23.83 -3.85 -29.08
CA ILE A 520 -24.76 -3.80 -30.20
C ILE A 520 -24.49 -4.97 -31.15
N ALA A 521 -23.23 -5.31 -31.44
CA ALA A 521 -22.87 -6.47 -32.25
C ALA A 521 -23.43 -7.78 -31.66
N PHE A 522 -23.38 -7.96 -30.36
CA PHE A 522 -24.00 -9.09 -29.66
C PHE A 522 -25.50 -9.18 -29.96
N ILE A 523 -26.22 -8.04 -29.85
CA ILE A 523 -27.65 -7.97 -30.15
C ILE A 523 -27.94 -8.37 -31.60
N GLN A 524 -27.10 -7.90 -32.54
CA GLN A 524 -27.28 -8.25 -33.97
C GLN A 524 -27.00 -9.74 -34.24
N ALA A 525 -25.94 -10.30 -33.63
CA ALA A 525 -25.64 -11.72 -33.75
C ALA A 525 -26.78 -12.59 -33.19
N PHE A 526 -27.36 -12.20 -32.05
CA PHE A 526 -28.52 -12.86 -31.46
C PHE A 526 -29.76 -12.75 -32.34
N ASN A 527 -30.00 -11.59 -32.97
CA ASN A 527 -31.07 -11.38 -33.91
C ASN A 527 -30.97 -12.27 -35.15
N LEU A 528 -29.76 -12.61 -35.55
CA LEU A 528 -29.45 -13.52 -36.66
C LEU A 528 -29.47 -15.00 -36.25
N TYR A 529 -29.70 -15.32 -34.99
CA TYR A 529 -29.54 -16.66 -34.41
C TYR A 529 -28.12 -17.23 -34.57
N ASP A 530 -27.11 -16.36 -34.77
CA ASP A 530 -25.70 -16.76 -34.78
C ASP A 530 -25.18 -16.85 -33.32
N MET A 531 -25.57 -17.94 -32.64
CA MET A 531 -25.25 -18.16 -31.24
C MET A 531 -23.74 -18.35 -31.02
N LYS A 532 -22.99 -18.78 -32.05
CA LYS A 532 -21.52 -18.94 -31.92
C LYS A 532 -20.85 -17.56 -31.86
N MET A 533 -21.25 -16.66 -32.76
CA MET A 533 -20.74 -15.28 -32.75
C MET A 533 -21.21 -14.53 -31.51
N ALA A 534 -22.45 -14.67 -31.09
CA ALA A 534 -22.98 -14.08 -29.87
C ALA A 534 -22.19 -14.53 -28.63
N LEU A 535 -21.91 -15.84 -28.52
CA LEU A 535 -21.10 -16.38 -27.42
C LEU A 535 -19.67 -15.84 -27.47
N LEU A 536 -19.02 -15.79 -28.64
CA LEU A 536 -17.67 -15.27 -28.76
C LEU A 536 -17.59 -13.79 -28.34
N ILE A 537 -18.54 -12.96 -28.79
CA ILE A 537 -18.62 -11.54 -28.42
C ILE A 537 -18.81 -11.41 -26.90
N LEU A 538 -19.68 -12.22 -26.30
CA LEU A 538 -19.93 -12.20 -24.85
C LEU A 538 -18.66 -12.59 -24.06
N MET A 539 -17.89 -13.58 -24.57
CA MET A 539 -16.59 -13.93 -23.97
C MET A 539 -15.59 -12.77 -24.05
N VAL A 540 -15.57 -12.01 -25.16
CA VAL A 540 -14.72 -10.83 -25.31
C VAL A 540 -15.14 -9.71 -24.35
N ILE A 541 -16.45 -9.44 -24.22
CA ILE A 541 -16.96 -8.46 -23.25
C ILE A 541 -16.51 -8.85 -21.84
N ARG A 542 -16.56 -10.13 -21.49
CA ARG A 542 -16.08 -10.63 -20.21
C ARG A 542 -14.57 -10.47 -20.01
N GLU A 543 -13.80 -10.80 -21.04
CA GLU A 543 -12.32 -10.77 -20.99
C GLU A 543 -11.79 -9.34 -20.89
N CYS A 544 -12.32 -8.42 -21.69
CA CYS A 544 -11.80 -7.05 -21.82
C CYS A 544 -12.44 -6.06 -20.85
N PHE A 545 -13.73 -6.21 -20.53
CA PHE A 545 -14.50 -5.21 -19.77
C PHE A 545 -15.04 -5.73 -18.44
N GLN A 546 -14.84 -7.01 -18.12
CA GLN A 546 -15.23 -7.64 -16.87
C GLN A 546 -16.71 -7.40 -16.50
N GLU A 547 -17.01 -7.19 -15.22
CA GLU A 547 -18.37 -6.97 -14.73
C GLU A 547 -19.01 -5.68 -15.26
N GLN A 548 -18.22 -4.65 -15.53
CA GLN A 548 -18.72 -3.39 -16.07
C GLN A 548 -19.27 -3.57 -17.50
N GLY A 549 -18.62 -4.39 -18.32
CA GLY A 549 -19.09 -4.70 -19.66
C GLY A 549 -20.46 -5.38 -19.68
N TYR A 550 -20.70 -6.31 -18.75
CA TYR A 550 -22.01 -6.95 -18.60
C TYR A 550 -23.09 -6.00 -18.12
N LYS A 551 -22.79 -5.18 -17.11
CA LYS A 551 -23.72 -4.16 -16.64
C LYS A 551 -24.13 -3.21 -17.75
N TYR A 552 -23.16 -2.83 -18.59
CA TYR A 552 -23.40 -1.97 -19.74
C TYR A 552 -24.30 -2.67 -20.78
N LEU A 553 -23.99 -3.92 -21.17
CA LEU A 553 -24.78 -4.70 -22.10
C LEU A 553 -26.24 -4.86 -21.62
N VAL A 554 -26.43 -5.25 -20.36
CA VAL A 554 -27.77 -5.38 -19.76
C VAL A 554 -28.50 -4.04 -19.74
N SER A 555 -27.79 -2.93 -19.48
CA SER A 555 -28.42 -1.60 -19.50
C SER A 555 -28.94 -1.21 -20.89
N ILE A 556 -28.21 -1.54 -21.96
CA ILE A 556 -28.67 -1.34 -23.34
C ILE A 556 -29.90 -2.20 -23.64
N LEU A 557 -29.88 -3.47 -23.24
CA LEU A 557 -31.03 -4.36 -23.44
C LEU A 557 -32.28 -3.84 -22.74
N LEU A 558 -32.17 -3.40 -21.50
CA LEU A 558 -33.28 -2.85 -20.74
C LEU A 558 -33.79 -1.51 -21.29
N SER A 559 -32.90 -0.68 -21.86
CA SER A 559 -33.28 0.60 -22.48
C SER A 559 -34.13 0.43 -23.73
N ASN A 560 -33.98 -0.71 -24.41
CA ASN A 560 -34.78 -1.07 -25.62
C ASN A 560 -36.17 -1.65 -25.26
N GLY A 561 -36.49 -1.76 -23.98
CA GLY A 561 -37.74 -2.29 -23.46
C GLY A 561 -37.70 -3.81 -23.24
N LEU A 562 -38.42 -4.24 -22.20
CA LEU A 562 -38.59 -5.65 -21.88
C LEU A 562 -39.57 -6.26 -22.88
N ASN A 563 -39.08 -7.16 -23.72
CA ASN A 563 -39.86 -8.03 -24.61
C ASN A 563 -39.27 -9.45 -24.51
N GLU A 564 -40.00 -10.43 -25.04
CA GLU A 564 -39.62 -11.84 -24.96
C GLU A 564 -38.19 -12.08 -25.46
N LYS A 565 -37.77 -11.42 -26.53
CA LYS A 565 -36.42 -11.52 -27.08
C LYS A 565 -35.34 -10.90 -26.18
N THR A 566 -35.67 -9.81 -25.51
CA THR A 566 -34.76 -9.19 -24.52
C THR A 566 -34.56 -10.11 -23.33
N GLU A 567 -35.62 -10.77 -22.87
CA GLU A 567 -35.55 -11.76 -21.78
C GLU A 567 -34.69 -12.96 -22.17
N GLU A 568 -34.88 -13.51 -23.38
CA GLU A 568 -34.03 -14.59 -23.92
C GLU A 568 -32.53 -14.20 -23.97
N MET A 569 -32.20 -12.95 -24.36
CA MET A 569 -30.82 -12.46 -24.39
C MET A 569 -30.27 -12.38 -22.96
N ILE A 570 -31.03 -11.88 -21.99
CA ILE A 570 -30.60 -11.77 -20.59
C ILE A 570 -30.40 -13.17 -19.99
N ASP A 571 -31.31 -14.11 -20.27
CA ASP A 571 -31.17 -15.49 -19.82
C ASP A 571 -29.92 -16.15 -20.41
N PHE A 572 -29.63 -15.93 -21.69
CA PHE A 572 -28.41 -16.40 -22.34
C PHE A 572 -27.15 -15.82 -21.68
N ILE A 573 -27.14 -14.52 -21.40
CA ILE A 573 -26.03 -13.85 -20.71
C ILE A 573 -25.85 -14.49 -19.31
N GLN A 574 -26.91 -14.66 -18.57
CA GLN A 574 -26.88 -15.28 -17.24
C GLN A 574 -26.38 -16.71 -17.31
N MET A 575 -26.87 -17.51 -18.24
CA MET A 575 -26.41 -18.90 -18.44
C MET A 575 -24.89 -18.95 -18.67
N VAL A 576 -24.34 -18.10 -19.51
CA VAL A 576 -22.89 -18.04 -19.79
C VAL A 576 -22.09 -17.56 -18.58
N LEU A 577 -22.66 -16.69 -17.76
CA LEU A 577 -22.02 -16.23 -16.52
C LEU A 577 -22.00 -17.29 -15.42
N TYR A 578 -23.12 -18.00 -15.23
CA TYR A 578 -23.28 -19.00 -14.15
C TYR A 578 -22.61 -20.36 -14.46
N GLN A 579 -22.31 -20.68 -15.72
CA GLN A 579 -21.50 -21.87 -16.06
C GLN A 579 -20.04 -21.81 -15.57
N LYS A 580 -19.66 -20.78 -14.82
CA LYS A 580 -18.31 -20.58 -14.28
C LYS A 580 -17.93 -21.56 -13.16
N ASP A 581 -18.88 -22.18 -12.49
CA ASP A 581 -18.62 -23.04 -11.33
C ASP A 581 -18.59 -24.55 -11.64
N THR A 582 -18.87 -24.94 -12.88
CA THR A 582 -18.82 -26.34 -13.28
C THR A 582 -18.20 -26.51 -14.65
N ASN A 583 -16.90 -26.83 -14.69
CA ASN A 583 -16.13 -27.32 -15.84
C ASN A 583 -15.50 -26.31 -16.82
N THR A 584 -14.22 -26.15 -16.63
CA THR A 584 -13.18 -25.75 -17.60
C THR A 584 -12.98 -26.74 -18.76
N ASN A 585 -14.01 -27.27 -19.40
CA ASN A 585 -13.83 -28.11 -20.59
C ASN A 585 -15.05 -28.01 -21.51
N ILE A 586 -15.14 -26.94 -22.28
CA ILE A 586 -15.87 -26.94 -23.55
C ILE A 586 -15.05 -26.13 -24.56
N VAL A 587 -14.33 -26.90 -25.41
CA VAL A 587 -13.73 -26.70 -26.74
C VAL A 587 -12.94 -25.43 -27.01
#